data_536dbb6bf94260adfe21746db7d7b32d
#
_entry.id   536dbb6bf94260adfe21746db7d7b32d
#
_cell.length_a   1.000
_cell.length_b   1.000
_cell.length_c   1.000
_cell.angle_alpha   90.00
_cell.angle_beta   90.00
_cell.angle_gamma   90.00
#
_symmetry.space_group_name_H-M   'P 1'
#
loop_
_entity.id
_entity.type
_entity.pdbx_description
1 polymer ?
#
loop_
_entity_poly.entity_id
_entity_poly.type
_entity_poly.pdbx_seq_one_letter_code
_entity_poly.pdbx_strand_id
1 'polypeptide(L)'
;GRVYIDDFCARHRIPLVKSPHVGDDGVVQAIRSSGLDWLFIVGWSQIAPQPVLEAPKRGVLGMHPTLLPEGRGRASIPWAILKGLPCTGVTLFKLDEGVDTGPILAQESVAISDRETARTLYDKINVAHQDLIRRVWDDLVTDRIRLQPQDDSQATTWSARRPQDGRIDPQSMTVAEIDQLVRA
;
A
#
# COMPACT_ATOMS: atom_id res chain seq x y z
N GLY A 1 5.43 -5.32 12.51
CA GLY A 1 5.54 -4.58 13.77
C GLY A 1 5.72 -3.08 13.54
N ARG A 2 5.50 -2.25 14.55
CA ARG A 2 5.70 -0.80 14.46
C ARG A 2 7.20 -0.49 14.42
N VAL A 3 7.62 0.32 13.46
CA VAL A 3 9.00 0.82 13.39
C VAL A 3 9.00 2.28 13.89
N TYR A 4 9.92 2.58 14.80
CA TYR A 4 10.13 3.94 15.29
C TYR A 4 11.28 4.56 14.48
N ILE A 5 11.02 5.72 13.89
CA ILE A 5 11.97 6.42 13.00
C ILE A 5 12.59 7.66 13.67
N ASP A 6 12.37 7.86 14.96
CA ASP A 6 12.83 9.04 15.71
C ASP A 6 14.34 9.25 15.60
N ASP A 7 15.11 8.21 15.94
CA ASP A 7 16.58 8.27 15.91
C ASP A 7 17.13 8.45 14.50
N PHE A 8 16.45 7.84 13.51
CA PHE A 8 16.79 8.03 12.10
C PHE A 8 16.57 9.47 11.67
N CYS A 9 15.39 10.03 11.96
CA CYS A 9 15.06 11.42 11.62
C CYS A 9 16.01 12.41 12.32
N ALA A 10 16.30 12.20 13.60
CA ALA A 10 17.23 13.05 14.35
C ALA A 10 18.65 13.00 13.74
N ARG A 11 19.17 11.81 13.44
CA ARG A 11 20.49 11.61 12.84
C ARG A 11 20.64 12.28 11.49
N HIS A 12 19.60 12.23 10.66
CA HIS A 12 19.58 12.79 9.31
C HIS A 12 19.00 14.20 9.24
N ARG A 13 18.67 14.80 10.39
CA ARG A 13 18.05 16.15 10.47
C ARG A 13 16.78 16.28 9.64
N ILE A 14 15.96 15.21 9.62
CA ILE A 14 14.67 15.19 8.94
C ILE A 14 13.60 15.65 9.94
N PRO A 15 12.82 16.69 9.64
CA PRO A 15 11.69 17.07 10.48
C PRO A 15 10.71 15.93 10.68
N LEU A 16 10.29 15.70 11.92
CA LEU A 16 9.35 14.64 12.28
C LEU A 16 8.13 15.24 12.97
N VAL A 17 6.96 15.04 12.37
CA VAL A 17 5.67 15.38 12.97
C VAL A 17 4.95 14.09 13.35
N LYS A 18 4.52 13.97 14.59
CA LYS A 18 3.75 12.82 15.09
C LYS A 18 2.31 13.23 15.32
N SER A 19 1.39 12.47 14.75
CA SER A 19 -0.04 12.68 14.97
C SER A 19 -0.78 11.35 14.92
N PRO A 20 -1.90 11.20 15.66
CA PRO A 20 -2.76 10.03 15.58
C PRO A 20 -3.55 9.96 14.27
N HIS A 21 -3.82 11.11 13.63
CA HIS A 21 -4.62 11.20 12.42
C HIS A 21 -3.92 12.03 11.35
N VAL A 22 -3.92 11.51 10.11
CA VAL A 22 -3.31 12.18 8.96
C VAL A 22 -4.00 13.52 8.63
N GLY A 23 -5.29 13.64 8.96
CA GLY A 23 -6.10 14.83 8.70
C GLY A 23 -6.06 15.90 9.81
N ASP A 24 -5.25 15.73 10.86
CA ASP A 24 -5.14 16.73 11.91
C ASP A 24 -4.59 18.05 11.35
N ASP A 25 -5.14 19.18 11.79
CA ASP A 25 -4.78 20.53 11.30
C ASP A 25 -3.26 20.78 11.34
N GLY A 26 -2.59 20.33 12.42
CA GLY A 26 -1.14 20.43 12.54
C GLY A 26 -0.37 19.67 11.46
N VAL A 27 -0.88 18.52 11.02
CA VAL A 27 -0.28 17.73 9.93
C VAL A 27 -0.48 18.45 8.60
N VAL A 28 -1.70 18.89 8.31
CA VAL A 28 -2.01 19.64 7.07
C VAL A 28 -1.16 20.92 6.97
N GLN A 29 -1.02 21.64 8.07
CA GLN A 29 -0.17 22.84 8.12
C GLN A 29 1.31 22.51 7.91
N ALA A 30 1.81 21.43 8.50
CA ALA A 30 3.19 20.99 8.31
C ALA A 30 3.45 20.61 6.84
N ILE A 31 2.52 19.92 6.18
CA ILE A 31 2.63 19.57 4.75
C ILE A 31 2.65 20.84 3.90
N ARG A 32 1.71 21.77 4.13
CA ARG A 32 1.62 23.03 3.36
C ARG A 32 2.85 23.90 3.52
N SER A 33 3.33 24.07 4.77
CA SER A 33 4.51 24.89 5.04
C SER A 33 5.81 24.32 4.49
N SER A 34 5.85 23.01 4.25
CA SER A 34 7.01 22.32 3.65
C SER A 34 7.12 22.54 2.12
N GLY A 35 6.10 23.08 1.47
CA GLY A 35 6.12 23.38 0.03
C GLY A 35 6.36 22.20 -0.88
N LEU A 36 5.94 21.00 -0.47
CA LEU A 36 6.18 19.72 -1.16
C LEU A 36 5.58 19.71 -2.56
N ASP A 37 6.28 19.09 -3.51
CA ASP A 37 5.72 18.75 -4.81
C ASP A 37 4.83 17.50 -4.68
N TRP A 38 5.35 16.46 -4.07
CA TRP A 38 4.66 15.19 -3.82
C TRP A 38 4.69 14.80 -2.34
N LEU A 39 3.60 14.23 -1.87
CA LEU A 39 3.52 13.56 -0.57
C LEU A 39 3.40 12.05 -0.82
N PHE A 40 4.18 11.23 -0.12
CA PHE A 40 4.02 9.78 -0.13
C PHE A 40 3.28 9.32 1.12
N ILE A 41 2.20 8.54 0.94
CA ILE A 41 1.51 7.85 2.02
C ILE A 41 1.73 6.34 1.82
N VAL A 42 2.57 5.75 2.66
CA VAL A 42 2.98 4.34 2.56
C VAL A 42 2.73 3.63 3.88
N GLY A 43 2.12 2.44 3.83
CA GLY A 43 1.84 1.63 5.01
C GLY A 43 0.82 2.25 5.96
N TRP A 44 -0.07 3.09 5.46
CA TRP A 44 -1.07 3.82 6.23
C TRP A 44 -2.47 3.25 6.00
N SER A 45 -3.26 3.10 7.06
CA SER A 45 -4.58 2.45 7.02
C SER A 45 -5.78 3.41 7.13
N GLN A 46 -5.52 4.71 7.22
CA GLN A 46 -6.57 5.74 7.24
C GLN A 46 -6.76 6.31 5.83
N ILE A 47 -7.97 6.73 5.50
CA ILE A 47 -8.25 7.49 4.30
C ILE A 47 -7.69 8.90 4.47
N ALA A 48 -6.95 9.38 3.50
CA ALA A 48 -6.45 10.76 3.48
C ALA A 48 -7.60 11.71 3.11
N PRO A 49 -7.97 12.67 3.97
CA PRO A 49 -9.03 13.62 3.66
C PRO A 49 -8.56 14.63 2.62
N GLN A 50 -9.52 15.28 1.94
CA GLN A 50 -9.26 16.24 0.88
C GLN A 50 -8.20 17.31 1.22
N PRO A 51 -8.17 17.91 2.43
CA PRO A 51 -7.13 18.88 2.78
C PRO A 51 -5.70 18.34 2.75
N VAL A 52 -5.52 17.02 2.95
CA VAL A 52 -4.23 16.34 2.83
C VAL A 52 -3.90 16.07 1.37
N LEU A 53 -4.89 15.61 0.58
CA LEU A 53 -4.72 15.31 -0.84
C LEU A 53 -4.33 16.55 -1.66
N GLU A 54 -4.83 17.73 -1.27
CA GLU A 54 -4.60 19.01 -1.93
C GLU A 54 -3.42 19.81 -1.35
N ALA A 55 -2.82 19.37 -0.24
CA ALA A 55 -1.76 20.13 0.42
C ALA A 55 -0.44 20.17 -0.38
N PRO A 56 0.02 19.09 -1.03
CA PRO A 56 1.17 19.12 -1.94
C PRO A 56 0.79 19.71 -3.31
N LYS A 57 1.76 20.32 -4.00
CA LYS A 57 1.53 21.00 -5.28
C LYS A 57 1.01 20.09 -6.40
N ARG A 58 1.47 18.83 -6.44
CA ARG A 58 1.15 17.85 -7.50
C ARG A 58 0.22 16.74 -7.04
N GLY A 59 0.13 16.55 -5.71
CA GLY A 59 -0.77 15.59 -5.08
C GLY A 59 -0.05 14.56 -4.22
N VAL A 60 -0.78 13.51 -3.90
CA VAL A 60 -0.35 12.46 -2.97
C VAL A 60 -0.20 11.15 -3.72
N LEU A 61 0.89 10.45 -3.48
CA LEU A 61 1.16 9.11 -4.00
C LEU A 61 1.00 8.07 -2.89
N GLY A 62 0.27 7.02 -3.17
CA GLY A 62 0.12 5.85 -2.33
C GLY A 62 0.78 4.62 -2.93
N MET A 63 1.08 3.64 -2.08
CA MET A 63 1.55 2.32 -2.53
C MET A 63 0.64 1.24 -1.97
N HIS A 64 0.06 0.44 -2.85
CA HIS A 64 -0.85 -0.64 -2.50
C HIS A 64 -0.26 -1.99 -2.90
N PRO A 65 -0.26 -3.03 -2.03
CA PRO A 65 0.40 -4.31 -2.29
C PRO A 65 -0.47 -5.28 -3.11
N THR A 66 -0.98 -4.80 -4.24
CA THR A 66 -1.62 -5.58 -5.33
C THR A 66 -1.31 -4.97 -6.68
N LEU A 67 -1.74 -5.63 -7.76
CA LEU A 67 -1.75 -5.09 -9.11
C LEU A 67 -3.12 -4.43 -9.38
N LEU A 68 -3.30 -3.19 -8.93
CA LEU A 68 -4.54 -2.45 -9.16
C LEU A 68 -4.91 -2.44 -10.66
N PRO A 69 -6.18 -2.52 -11.00
CA PRO A 69 -7.38 -2.36 -10.16
C PRO A 69 -7.81 -3.62 -9.39
N GLU A 70 -7.09 -4.73 -9.52
CA GLU A 70 -7.41 -5.94 -8.75
C GLU A 70 -6.96 -5.79 -7.29
N GLY A 71 -7.84 -6.19 -6.35
CA GLY A 71 -7.51 -6.26 -4.93
C GLY A 71 -7.44 -4.91 -4.22
N ARG A 72 -8.25 -3.93 -4.62
CA ARG A 72 -8.48 -2.71 -3.82
C ARG A 72 -8.92 -3.07 -2.40
N GLY A 73 -8.58 -2.25 -1.40
CA GLY A 73 -9.07 -2.40 -0.04
C GLY A 73 -8.05 -2.89 0.95
N ARG A 74 -8.31 -3.97 1.68
CA ARG A 74 -7.51 -4.35 2.84
C ARG A 74 -7.02 -5.80 2.81
N ALA A 75 -6.03 -6.09 3.69
CA ALA A 75 -5.50 -7.43 3.90
C ALA A 75 -4.97 -8.10 2.62
N SER A 76 -4.37 -7.32 1.73
CA SER A 76 -3.95 -7.73 0.38
C SER A 76 -3.04 -8.97 0.39
N ILE A 77 -2.06 -9.02 1.29
CA ILE A 77 -1.10 -10.12 1.38
C ILE A 77 -1.79 -11.44 1.78
N PRO A 78 -2.58 -11.51 2.89
CA PRO A 78 -3.36 -12.70 3.19
C PRO A 78 -4.32 -13.10 2.07
N TRP A 79 -5.01 -12.15 1.47
CA TRP A 79 -5.96 -12.46 0.39
C TRP A 79 -5.28 -13.05 -0.85
N ALA A 80 -4.10 -12.56 -1.23
CA ALA A 80 -3.36 -13.13 -2.34
C ALA A 80 -3.04 -14.61 -2.13
N ILE A 81 -2.68 -15.00 -0.91
CA ILE A 81 -2.43 -16.40 -0.55
C ILE A 81 -3.75 -17.19 -0.51
N LEU A 82 -4.80 -16.69 0.18
CA LEU A 82 -6.07 -17.38 0.33
C LEU A 82 -6.82 -17.58 -1.00
N LYS A 83 -6.60 -16.72 -1.97
CA LYS A 83 -7.13 -16.85 -3.34
C LYS A 83 -6.29 -17.78 -4.22
N GLY A 84 -5.15 -18.26 -3.73
CA GLY A 84 -4.25 -19.10 -4.50
C GLY A 84 -3.70 -18.39 -5.75
N LEU A 85 -3.47 -17.08 -5.67
CA LEU A 85 -2.98 -16.32 -6.82
C LEU A 85 -1.54 -16.74 -7.16
N PRO A 86 -1.19 -16.90 -8.44
CA PRO A 86 0.18 -17.23 -8.85
C PRO A 86 1.11 -16.01 -8.73
N CYS A 87 0.54 -14.81 -8.72
CA CYS A 87 1.28 -13.56 -8.54
C CYS A 87 0.40 -12.49 -7.90
N THR A 88 1.06 -11.51 -7.32
CA THR A 88 0.51 -10.23 -6.88
C THR A 88 1.48 -9.13 -7.28
N GLY A 89 1.49 -8.01 -6.62
CA GLY A 89 2.47 -6.96 -6.91
C GLY A 89 2.35 -5.76 -6.00
N VAL A 90 2.96 -4.68 -6.45
CA VAL A 90 2.86 -3.36 -5.83
C VAL A 90 2.42 -2.36 -6.88
N THR A 91 1.45 -1.55 -6.56
CA THR A 91 1.03 -0.41 -7.38
C THR A 91 1.37 0.89 -6.68
N LEU A 92 2.15 1.74 -7.34
CA LEU A 92 2.31 3.15 -6.99
C LEU A 92 1.29 3.95 -7.81
N PHE A 93 0.44 4.71 -7.13
CA PHE A 93 -0.67 5.42 -7.76
C PHE A 93 -0.93 6.76 -7.07
N LYS A 94 -1.57 7.68 -7.76
CA LYS A 94 -1.99 8.95 -7.17
C LYS A 94 -3.27 8.73 -6.36
N LEU A 95 -3.27 9.15 -5.10
CA LEU A 95 -4.46 9.04 -4.25
C LEU A 95 -5.54 10.03 -4.70
N ASP A 96 -6.77 9.58 -4.62
CA ASP A 96 -8.00 10.34 -4.79
C ASP A 96 -8.95 10.14 -3.59
N GLU A 97 -10.19 10.53 -3.69
CA GLU A 97 -11.19 10.40 -2.63
C GLU A 97 -11.67 8.94 -2.44
N GLY A 98 -11.44 8.07 -3.40
CA GLY A 98 -11.83 6.67 -3.36
C GLY A 98 -10.83 5.79 -2.62
N VAL A 99 -11.19 4.52 -2.46
CA VAL A 99 -10.30 3.52 -1.87
C VAL A 99 -9.53 2.84 -2.99
N ASP A 100 -8.26 3.18 -3.13
CA ASP A 100 -7.32 2.63 -4.12
C ASP A 100 -7.80 2.78 -5.58
N THR A 101 -8.54 3.86 -5.88
CA THR A 101 -9.17 4.10 -7.19
C THR A 101 -8.37 5.04 -8.10
N GLY A 102 -7.45 5.79 -7.56
CA GLY A 102 -6.71 6.80 -8.29
C GLY A 102 -5.80 6.25 -9.39
N PRO A 103 -5.36 7.12 -10.32
CA PRO A 103 -4.62 6.69 -11.50
C PRO A 103 -3.23 6.13 -11.15
N ILE A 104 -2.86 5.06 -11.85
CA ILE A 104 -1.62 4.30 -11.68
C ILE A 104 -0.44 5.07 -12.27
N LEU A 105 0.65 5.15 -11.51
CA LEU A 105 1.93 5.64 -11.99
C LEU A 105 2.83 4.50 -12.47
N ALA A 106 2.96 3.45 -11.67
CA ALA A 106 3.77 2.28 -12.03
C ALA A 106 3.37 1.06 -11.20
N GLN A 107 3.71 -0.12 -11.70
CA GLN A 107 3.46 -1.39 -11.02
C GLN A 107 4.69 -2.29 -11.09
N GLU A 108 4.85 -3.13 -10.06
CA GLU A 108 5.85 -4.19 -9.99
C GLU A 108 5.17 -5.51 -9.63
N SER A 109 5.40 -6.55 -10.42
CA SER A 109 4.82 -7.87 -10.19
C SER A 109 5.67 -8.71 -9.26
N VAL A 110 5.03 -9.49 -8.38
CA VAL A 110 5.69 -10.37 -7.41
C VAL A 110 5.10 -11.77 -7.51
N ALA A 111 5.91 -12.74 -7.88
CA ALA A 111 5.49 -14.14 -7.96
C ALA A 111 5.24 -14.73 -6.55
N ILE A 112 4.16 -15.51 -6.44
CA ILE A 112 3.76 -16.24 -5.24
C ILE A 112 4.07 -17.72 -5.46
N SER A 113 4.87 -18.32 -4.59
CA SER A 113 5.18 -19.75 -4.66
C SER A 113 4.10 -20.59 -3.98
N ASP A 114 4.03 -21.89 -4.31
CA ASP A 114 3.03 -22.82 -3.75
C ASP A 114 3.08 -22.92 -2.21
N ARG A 115 4.24 -22.68 -1.64
CA ARG A 115 4.46 -22.71 -0.16
C ARG A 115 4.66 -21.33 0.43
N GLU A 116 4.27 -20.28 -0.30
CA GLU A 116 4.38 -18.90 0.18
C GLU A 116 3.61 -18.69 1.49
N THR A 117 4.19 -17.93 2.39
CA THR A 117 3.53 -17.48 3.62
C THR A 117 3.30 -15.98 3.58
N ALA A 118 2.37 -15.47 4.39
CA ALA A 118 2.18 -14.02 4.52
C ALA A 118 3.48 -13.29 4.89
N ARG A 119 4.33 -13.91 5.70
CA ARG A 119 5.62 -13.34 6.09
C ARG A 119 6.58 -13.22 4.91
N THR A 120 6.79 -14.32 4.16
CA THR A 120 7.73 -14.32 3.03
C THR A 120 7.22 -13.45 1.89
N LEU A 121 5.90 -13.44 1.64
CA LEU A 121 5.31 -12.54 0.65
C LEU A 121 5.45 -11.07 1.07
N TYR A 122 5.27 -10.75 2.35
CA TYR A 122 5.49 -9.40 2.87
C TYR A 122 6.93 -8.92 2.63
N ASP A 123 7.92 -9.80 2.83
CA ASP A 123 9.32 -9.46 2.61
C ASP A 123 9.60 -9.18 1.10
N LYS A 124 9.03 -10.00 0.19
CA LYS A 124 9.09 -9.76 -1.27
C LYS A 124 8.42 -8.43 -1.66
N ILE A 125 7.26 -8.15 -1.11
CA ILE A 125 6.52 -6.90 -1.35
C ILE A 125 7.33 -5.67 -0.89
N ASN A 126 8.03 -5.76 0.24
CA ASN A 126 8.89 -4.68 0.72
C ASN A 126 10.05 -4.40 -0.26
N VAL A 127 10.63 -5.43 -0.85
CA VAL A 127 11.66 -5.26 -1.89
C VAL A 127 11.05 -4.59 -3.12
N ALA A 128 9.90 -5.09 -3.59
CA ALA A 128 9.21 -4.52 -4.74
C ALA A 128 8.83 -3.04 -4.54
N HIS A 129 8.41 -2.63 -3.33
CA HIS A 129 8.19 -1.22 -2.99
C HIS A 129 9.44 -0.37 -3.21
N GLN A 130 10.59 -0.83 -2.73
CA GLN A 130 11.84 -0.09 -2.86
C GLN A 130 12.29 0.01 -4.33
N ASP A 131 12.21 -1.08 -5.07
CA ASP A 131 12.62 -1.13 -6.46
C ASP A 131 11.71 -0.28 -7.35
N LEU A 132 10.41 -0.29 -7.07
CA LEU A 132 9.44 0.55 -7.78
C LEU A 132 9.73 2.04 -7.59
N ILE A 133 10.00 2.49 -6.35
CA ILE A 133 10.38 3.88 -6.08
C ILE A 133 11.67 4.25 -6.78
N ARG A 134 12.71 3.39 -6.73
CA ARG A 134 13.99 3.66 -7.42
C ARG A 134 13.80 3.83 -8.92
N ARG A 135 12.96 2.97 -9.52
CA ARG A 135 12.68 2.99 -10.96
C ARG A 135 11.99 4.27 -11.44
N VAL A 136 11.09 4.84 -10.63
CA VAL A 136 10.30 6.01 -11.03
C VAL A 136 10.86 7.34 -10.52
N TRP A 137 11.91 7.29 -9.69
CA TRP A 137 12.40 8.48 -8.98
C TRP A 137 12.80 9.63 -9.89
N ASP A 138 13.58 9.35 -10.94
CA ASP A 138 14.07 10.37 -11.86
C ASP A 138 12.91 11.02 -12.63
N ASP A 139 11.89 10.25 -12.99
CA ASP A 139 10.70 10.78 -13.66
C ASP A 139 9.82 11.62 -12.73
N LEU A 140 9.72 11.23 -11.45
CA LEU A 140 9.04 12.02 -10.42
C LEU A 140 9.71 13.38 -10.19
N VAL A 141 11.04 13.39 -10.06
CA VAL A 141 11.82 14.62 -9.80
C VAL A 141 11.82 15.55 -11.00
N THR A 142 11.83 15.00 -12.22
CA THR A 142 11.88 15.78 -13.47
C THR A 142 10.51 16.02 -14.12
N ASP A 143 9.42 15.65 -13.44
CA ASP A 143 8.03 15.82 -13.89
C ASP A 143 7.72 15.12 -15.24
N ARG A 144 8.31 13.97 -15.47
CA ARG A 144 8.07 13.15 -16.67
C ARG A 144 7.10 12.00 -16.44
N ILE A 145 6.45 11.96 -15.28
CA ILE A 145 5.50 10.89 -14.93
C ILE A 145 4.28 10.91 -15.86
N ARG A 146 3.74 9.73 -16.10
CA ARG A 146 2.47 9.53 -16.78
C ARG A 146 1.54 8.71 -15.90
N LEU A 147 0.42 9.29 -15.54
CA LEU A 147 -0.62 8.63 -14.77
C LEU A 147 -1.62 7.97 -15.72
N GLN A 148 -1.92 6.70 -15.47
CA GLN A 148 -2.88 5.91 -16.26
C GLN A 148 -4.14 5.67 -15.43
N PRO A 149 -5.34 6.06 -15.89
CA PRO A 149 -6.59 5.71 -15.23
C PRO A 149 -6.71 4.20 -15.07
N GLN A 150 -7.31 3.76 -13.97
CA GLN A 150 -7.63 2.35 -13.77
C GLN A 150 -8.86 1.96 -14.62
N ASP A 151 -8.88 0.72 -15.11
CA ASP A 151 -10.07 0.13 -15.72
C ASP A 151 -10.98 -0.44 -14.64
N ASP A 152 -12.02 0.28 -14.27
CA ASP A 152 -12.96 -0.14 -13.24
C ASP A 152 -13.72 -1.42 -13.56
N SER A 153 -13.80 -1.82 -14.83
CA SER A 153 -14.41 -3.10 -15.22
C SER A 153 -13.61 -4.32 -14.73
N GLN A 154 -12.32 -4.13 -14.46
CA GLN A 154 -11.42 -5.16 -13.93
C GLN A 154 -11.23 -5.06 -12.41
N ALA A 155 -11.85 -4.06 -11.77
CA ALA A 155 -11.64 -3.82 -10.36
C ALA A 155 -12.28 -4.91 -9.47
N THR A 156 -11.52 -5.34 -8.48
CA THR A 156 -12.02 -6.17 -7.40
C THR A 156 -11.70 -5.52 -6.05
N THR A 157 -12.54 -5.77 -5.04
CA THR A 157 -12.34 -5.21 -3.70
C THR A 157 -12.21 -6.33 -2.68
N TRP A 158 -11.19 -6.23 -1.83
CA TRP A 158 -10.94 -7.19 -0.76
C TRP A 158 -11.24 -6.56 0.60
N SER A 159 -11.99 -7.28 1.41
CA SER A 159 -12.41 -6.82 2.74
C SER A 159 -11.28 -6.94 3.76
N ALA A 160 -11.41 -6.17 4.85
CA ALA A 160 -10.56 -6.36 6.02
C ALA A 160 -10.78 -7.75 6.62
N ARG A 161 -9.72 -8.38 7.10
CA ARG A 161 -9.81 -9.65 7.85
C ARG A 161 -9.96 -9.36 9.34
N ARG A 162 -10.74 -10.20 10.00
CA ARG A 162 -10.96 -10.20 11.45
C ARG A 162 -10.40 -11.49 12.05
N PRO A 163 -10.15 -11.55 13.36
CA PRO A 163 -9.67 -12.78 14.02
C PRO A 163 -10.50 -14.02 13.72
N GLN A 164 -11.82 -13.86 13.56
CA GLN A 164 -12.75 -14.94 13.22
C GLN A 164 -12.49 -15.56 11.85
N ASP A 165 -11.97 -14.77 10.89
CA ASP A 165 -11.66 -15.22 9.53
C ASP A 165 -10.43 -16.17 9.51
N GLY A 166 -9.69 -16.24 10.60
CA GLY A 166 -8.58 -17.17 10.80
C GLY A 166 -8.96 -18.44 11.60
N ARG A 167 -10.24 -18.65 11.93
CA ARG A 167 -10.68 -19.81 12.68
C ARG A 167 -10.61 -21.08 11.84
N ILE A 168 -9.89 -22.08 12.34
CA ILE A 168 -9.83 -23.39 11.72
C ILE A 168 -11.00 -24.24 12.24
N ASP A 169 -11.73 -24.84 11.31
CA ASP A 169 -12.77 -25.84 11.60
C ASP A 169 -12.39 -27.17 10.92
N PRO A 170 -11.80 -28.13 11.69
CA PRO A 170 -11.35 -29.40 11.14
C PRO A 170 -12.48 -30.32 10.65
N GLN A 171 -13.74 -29.99 10.97
CA GLN A 171 -14.91 -30.80 10.54
C GLN A 171 -15.40 -30.39 9.15
N SER A 172 -15.19 -29.15 8.75
CA SER A 172 -15.67 -28.60 7.46
C SER A 172 -14.56 -28.27 6.46
N MET A 173 -13.31 -28.09 6.91
CA MET A 173 -12.19 -27.69 6.08
C MET A 173 -11.32 -28.88 5.67
N THR A 174 -10.88 -28.89 4.43
CA THR A 174 -9.84 -29.81 3.94
C THR A 174 -8.47 -29.47 4.51
N VAL A 175 -7.55 -30.45 4.48
CA VAL A 175 -6.15 -30.23 4.88
C VAL A 175 -5.49 -29.11 4.06
N ALA A 176 -5.79 -29.03 2.77
CA ALA A 176 -5.26 -27.99 1.88
C ALA A 176 -5.75 -26.59 2.27
N GLU A 177 -7.04 -26.43 2.59
CA GLU A 177 -7.61 -25.16 3.06
C GLU A 177 -7.04 -24.74 4.40
N ILE A 178 -6.83 -25.69 5.32
CA ILE A 178 -6.18 -25.43 6.62
C ILE A 178 -4.73 -24.98 6.41
N ASP A 179 -3.96 -25.70 5.58
CA ASP A 179 -2.57 -25.30 5.26
C ASP A 179 -2.51 -23.89 4.65
N GLN A 180 -3.40 -23.59 3.72
CA GLN A 180 -3.48 -22.28 3.09
C GLN A 180 -3.86 -21.17 4.09
N LEU A 181 -4.82 -21.44 4.97
CA LEU A 181 -5.23 -20.50 6.02
C LEU A 181 -4.12 -20.24 7.03
N VAL A 182 -3.35 -21.25 7.39
CA VAL A 182 -2.21 -21.12 8.32
C VAL A 182 -1.07 -20.30 7.71
N ARG A 183 -0.88 -20.38 6.39
CA ARG A 183 0.14 -19.61 5.68
C ARG A 183 -0.26 -18.15 5.44
N ALA A 184 -1.55 -17.83 5.46
CA ALA A 184 -2.12 -16.51 5.19
C ALA A 184 -2.22 -15.66 6.48
#